data_a08b01c469c8869b4330016699609969
#
_entry.id   a08b01c469c8869b4330016699609969
#
_cell.length_a   1.000
_cell.length_b   1.000
_cell.length_c   1.000
_cell.angle_alpha   90.00
_cell.angle_beta   90.00
_cell.angle_gamma   90.00
#
_symmetry.space_group_name_H-M   'P 1'
#
loop_
_entity.id
_entity.type
_entity.pdbx_description
1 polymer ?
#
loop_
_entity_poly.entity_id
_entity_poly.type
_entity_poly.pdbx_seq_one_letter_code
_entity_poly.pdbx_strand_id
1 'polypeptide(L)'
;MLEPQLDVRAIRKPDKHPRIFERFDALGVGESFVLINNHDPKHLRDEFEIDHPGEFGWEYMQRGPERWEIRITRLASAPLPQILCDAWDIASGQFGPDASGAVWKLQQSRRHLDANIIHLQPGSRIEAHAGPDLDVLWHILHGYGQLMTEVSTLALRPGKMLWLPRRSRREIEAGDEGLTYLTVHSRRPGITIQPVPQRT
;
A
#
# COMPACT_ATOMS: atom_id res chain seq x y z
N MET A 1 20.25 -17.01 28.92
CA MET A 1 20.40 -15.52 28.74
C MET A 1 19.01 -14.93 28.86
N LEU A 2 18.86 -13.79 29.56
CA LEU A 2 17.58 -13.09 29.62
C LEU A 2 17.30 -12.51 28.20
N GLU A 3 16.07 -12.72 27.71
CA GLU A 3 15.63 -12.19 26.42
C GLU A 3 15.63 -10.64 26.46
N PRO A 4 16.14 -9.94 25.43
CA PRO A 4 16.16 -8.49 25.41
C PRO A 4 14.76 -7.91 25.51
N GLN A 5 14.59 -6.85 26.29
CA GLN A 5 13.31 -6.18 26.49
C GLN A 5 13.34 -4.76 25.92
N LEU A 6 12.21 -4.33 25.35
CA LEU A 6 11.98 -2.97 24.89
C LEU A 6 10.70 -2.43 25.57
N ASP A 7 10.90 -1.60 26.59
CA ASP A 7 9.80 -0.95 27.30
C ASP A 7 9.47 0.40 26.63
N VAL A 8 8.32 0.48 25.98
CA VAL A 8 7.87 1.69 25.27
C VAL A 8 6.83 2.50 26.05
N ARG A 9 6.51 2.14 27.30
CA ARG A 9 5.48 2.81 28.09
C ARG A 9 5.78 4.29 28.31
N ALA A 10 7.06 4.64 28.55
CA ALA A 10 7.50 6.02 28.76
C ALA A 10 7.83 6.77 27.45
N ILE A 11 7.80 6.10 26.30
CA ILE A 11 8.10 6.73 25.00
C ILE A 11 6.86 7.48 24.51
N ARG A 12 7.04 8.66 23.90
CA ARG A 12 5.94 9.44 23.31
C ARG A 12 5.29 8.66 22.14
N LYS A 13 3.99 8.79 22.01
CA LYS A 13 3.19 8.02 21.02
C LYS A 13 3.77 8.03 19.59
N PRO A 14 4.19 9.18 19.00
CA PRO A 14 4.71 9.19 17.64
C PRO A 14 6.07 8.49 17.48
N ASP A 15 6.82 8.33 18.57
CA ASP A 15 8.17 7.76 18.54
C ASP A 15 8.18 6.24 18.84
N LYS A 16 7.04 5.67 19.32
CA LYS A 16 6.95 4.25 19.73
C LYS A 16 7.17 3.30 18.56
N HIS A 17 6.36 3.42 17.50
CA HIS A 17 6.40 2.49 16.36
C HIS A 17 7.76 2.55 15.63
N PRO A 18 8.33 3.73 15.29
CA PRO A 18 9.67 3.78 14.71
C PRO A 18 10.72 3.05 15.53
N ARG A 19 10.68 3.20 16.88
CA ARG A 19 11.64 2.56 17.77
C ARG A 19 11.49 1.04 17.83
N ILE A 20 10.25 0.54 17.72
CA ILE A 20 9.97 -0.89 17.71
C ILE A 20 10.44 -1.50 16.38
N PHE A 21 10.17 -0.86 15.25
CA PHE A 21 10.64 -1.31 13.93
C PHE A 21 12.15 -1.27 13.82
N GLU A 22 12.82 -0.22 14.31
CA GLU A 22 14.29 -0.15 14.39
C GLU A 22 14.86 -1.35 15.17
N ARG A 23 14.24 -1.70 16.31
CA ARG A 23 14.64 -2.86 17.10
C ARG A 23 14.43 -4.17 16.36
N PHE A 24 13.30 -4.33 15.66
CA PHE A 24 13.00 -5.51 14.86
C PHE A 24 13.96 -5.66 13.68
N ASP A 25 14.23 -4.59 12.94
CA ASP A 25 15.14 -4.57 11.80
C ASP A 25 16.57 -4.98 12.18
N ALA A 26 16.97 -4.74 13.42
CA ALA A 26 18.28 -5.11 13.96
C ALA A 26 18.40 -6.58 14.40
N LEU A 27 17.31 -7.36 14.42
CA LEU A 27 17.34 -8.78 14.80
C LEU A 27 17.92 -9.65 13.69
N GLY A 28 18.69 -10.65 14.06
CA GLY A 28 18.96 -11.81 13.20
C GLY A 28 17.77 -12.77 13.14
N VAL A 29 17.73 -13.62 12.12
CA VAL A 29 16.69 -14.67 11.98
C VAL A 29 16.78 -15.62 13.18
N GLY A 30 15.65 -15.87 13.83
CA GLY A 30 15.53 -16.65 15.06
C GLY A 30 15.71 -15.85 16.34
N GLU A 31 16.18 -14.60 16.27
CA GLU A 31 16.25 -13.73 17.43
C GLU A 31 14.91 -13.07 17.75
N SER A 32 14.75 -12.67 19.00
CA SER A 32 13.53 -12.04 19.50
C SER A 32 13.81 -10.96 20.54
N PHE A 33 12.79 -10.17 20.82
CA PHE A 33 12.74 -9.29 21.99
C PHE A 33 11.31 -9.28 22.57
N VAL A 34 11.21 -8.90 23.84
CA VAL A 34 9.92 -8.68 24.51
C VAL A 34 9.57 -7.21 24.48
N LEU A 35 8.51 -6.86 23.75
CA LEU A 35 7.91 -5.53 23.80
C LEU A 35 7.05 -5.39 25.05
N ILE A 36 7.27 -4.31 25.84
CA ILE A 36 6.44 -3.97 27.01
C ILE A 36 5.65 -2.69 26.69
N ASN A 37 4.32 -2.78 26.76
CA ASN A 37 3.40 -1.69 26.50
C ASN A 37 2.32 -1.58 27.58
N ASN A 38 1.62 -0.44 27.65
CA ASN A 38 0.54 -0.18 28.60
C ASN A 38 -0.88 -0.50 28.05
N HIS A 39 -0.99 -0.90 26.81
CA HIS A 39 -2.23 -1.30 26.15
C HIS A 39 -1.94 -2.35 25.08
N ASP A 40 -2.99 -3.01 24.56
CA ASP A 40 -2.86 -3.96 23.46
C ASP A 40 -2.42 -3.25 22.18
N PRO A 41 -1.23 -3.57 21.61
CA PRO A 41 -0.70 -2.86 20.45
C PRO A 41 -1.25 -3.41 19.11
N LYS A 42 -2.58 -3.47 18.96
CA LYS A 42 -3.25 -4.00 17.75
C LYS A 42 -2.81 -3.29 16.49
N HIS A 43 -2.81 -1.95 16.50
CA HIS A 43 -2.38 -1.17 15.33
C HIS A 43 -0.92 -1.44 14.92
N LEU A 44 -0.04 -1.64 15.89
CA LEU A 44 1.34 -2.01 15.60
C LEU A 44 1.39 -3.40 14.94
N ARG A 45 0.60 -4.35 15.42
CA ARG A 45 0.49 -5.68 14.81
C ARG A 45 0.00 -5.59 13.36
N ASP A 46 -1.03 -4.78 13.11
CA ASP A 46 -1.56 -4.55 11.76
C ASP A 46 -0.49 -3.97 10.82
N GLU A 47 0.36 -3.05 11.32
CA GLU A 47 1.50 -2.52 10.55
C GLU A 47 2.55 -3.61 10.26
N PHE A 48 2.84 -4.50 11.22
CA PHE A 48 3.72 -5.65 11.00
C PHE A 48 3.16 -6.60 9.93
N GLU A 49 1.85 -6.92 9.98
CA GLU A 49 1.20 -7.79 8.97
C GLU A 49 1.28 -7.17 7.55
N ILE A 50 1.22 -5.84 7.45
CA ILE A 50 1.28 -5.13 6.16
C ILE A 50 2.72 -5.05 5.64
N ASP A 51 3.69 -4.67 6.48
CA ASP A 51 5.04 -4.31 6.04
C ASP A 51 6.07 -5.43 6.19
N HIS A 52 5.79 -6.44 7.05
CA HIS A 52 6.65 -7.56 7.35
C HIS A 52 5.92 -8.92 7.21
N PRO A 53 5.17 -9.17 6.12
CA PRO A 53 4.35 -10.37 5.98
C PRO A 53 5.20 -11.62 6.07
N GLY A 54 4.84 -12.52 7.03
CA GLY A 54 5.54 -13.79 7.26
C GLY A 54 6.96 -13.67 7.82
N GLU A 55 7.47 -12.45 8.01
CA GLU A 55 8.82 -12.20 8.54
C GLU A 55 8.87 -12.24 10.06
N PHE A 56 7.74 -12.10 10.75
CA PHE A 56 7.71 -11.99 12.20
C PHE A 56 6.80 -13.02 12.87
N GLY A 57 7.15 -13.38 14.11
CA GLY A 57 6.31 -14.09 15.06
C GLY A 57 5.80 -13.12 16.13
N TRP A 58 4.55 -13.30 16.55
CA TRP A 58 3.88 -12.45 17.54
C TRP A 58 3.22 -13.28 18.61
N GLU A 59 3.81 -13.30 19.82
CA GLU A 59 3.33 -14.09 20.93
C GLU A 59 3.03 -13.21 22.14
N TYR A 60 1.78 -13.26 22.63
CA TYR A 60 1.42 -12.59 23.86
C TYR A 60 1.92 -13.36 25.08
N MET A 61 2.91 -12.82 25.78
CA MET A 61 3.44 -13.35 27.04
C MET A 61 2.58 -12.95 28.24
N GLN A 62 2.08 -11.69 28.21
CA GLN A 62 1.16 -11.14 29.20
C GLN A 62 0.11 -10.25 28.53
N ARG A 63 -1.15 -10.36 28.98
CA ARG A 63 -2.28 -9.55 28.49
C ARG A 63 -2.86 -8.73 29.63
N GLY A 64 -2.69 -7.39 29.56
CA GLY A 64 -3.28 -6.36 30.38
C GLY A 64 -3.61 -6.66 31.87
N PRO A 65 -4.37 -5.77 32.50
CA PRO A 65 -4.88 -4.51 31.91
C PRO A 65 -3.84 -3.41 31.74
N GLU A 66 -2.84 -3.29 32.61
CA GLU A 66 -1.89 -2.18 32.63
C GLU A 66 -0.53 -2.50 32.02
N ARG A 67 -0.28 -3.81 31.81
CA ARG A 67 0.99 -4.28 31.27
C ARG A 67 0.71 -5.37 30.22
N TRP A 68 1.23 -5.11 29.03
CA TRP A 68 1.20 -6.03 27.90
C TRP A 68 2.62 -6.40 27.53
N GLU A 69 2.91 -7.69 27.44
CA GLU A 69 4.21 -8.20 27.03
C GLU A 69 4.03 -9.06 25.79
N ILE A 70 4.71 -8.71 24.74
CA ILE A 70 4.66 -9.39 23.46
C ILE A 70 6.06 -9.79 23.04
N ARG A 71 6.30 -11.09 22.84
CA ARG A 71 7.51 -11.57 22.18
C ARG A 71 7.37 -11.35 20.69
N ILE A 72 8.29 -10.59 20.11
CA ILE A 72 8.38 -10.38 18.66
C ILE A 72 9.66 -11.07 18.19
N THR A 73 9.51 -12.07 17.30
CA THR A 73 10.61 -12.90 16.78
C THR A 73 10.80 -12.62 15.30
N ARG A 74 12.03 -12.54 14.83
CA ARG A 74 12.33 -12.48 13.41
C ARG A 74 12.38 -13.89 12.83
N LEU A 75 11.46 -14.22 11.91
CA LEU A 75 11.32 -15.56 11.31
C LEU A 75 12.03 -15.68 9.96
N ALA A 76 12.18 -14.57 9.24
CA ALA A 76 12.81 -14.52 7.92
C ALA A 76 13.70 -13.30 7.78
N SER A 77 14.64 -13.33 6.83
CA SER A 77 15.59 -12.22 6.58
C SER A 77 14.97 -11.03 5.84
N ALA A 78 13.81 -11.23 5.23
CA ALA A 78 13.04 -10.22 4.52
C ALA A 78 11.55 -10.60 4.51
N PRO A 79 10.65 -9.64 4.25
CA PRO A 79 9.23 -9.92 4.06
C PRO A 79 8.99 -10.97 2.97
N LEU A 80 8.07 -11.88 3.22
CA LEU A 80 7.75 -12.96 2.28
C LEU A 80 6.78 -12.46 1.19
N PRO A 81 6.87 -13.01 -0.04
CA PRO A 81 5.87 -12.75 -1.07
C PRO A 81 4.47 -13.16 -0.59
N GLN A 82 3.48 -12.34 -0.91
CA GLN A 82 2.09 -12.58 -0.53
C GLN A 82 1.13 -12.30 -1.68
N ILE A 83 0.01 -13.01 -1.70
CA ILE A 83 -1.13 -12.68 -2.55
C ILE A 83 -1.89 -11.54 -1.88
N LEU A 84 -2.04 -10.41 -2.56
CA LEU A 84 -2.67 -9.21 -2.01
C LEU A 84 -4.19 -9.22 -2.21
N CYS A 85 -4.64 -9.71 -3.35
CA CYS A 85 -6.05 -9.83 -3.73
C CYS A 85 -6.18 -10.69 -4.98
N ASP A 86 -7.39 -11.12 -5.30
CA ASP A 86 -7.76 -11.55 -6.64
C ASP A 86 -8.24 -10.33 -7.43
N ALA A 87 -7.42 -9.88 -8.38
CA ALA A 87 -7.74 -8.70 -9.18
C ALA A 87 -8.96 -8.94 -10.10
N TRP A 88 -9.23 -10.21 -10.45
CA TRP A 88 -10.35 -10.61 -11.26
C TRP A 88 -11.66 -10.53 -10.49
N ASP A 89 -11.67 -11.01 -9.24
CA ASP A 89 -12.84 -10.90 -8.35
C ASP A 89 -13.18 -9.43 -8.07
N ILE A 90 -12.16 -8.59 -7.83
CA ILE A 90 -12.38 -7.15 -7.66
C ILE A 90 -12.97 -6.54 -8.93
N ALA A 91 -12.39 -6.84 -10.12
CA ALA A 91 -12.80 -6.22 -11.37
C ALA A 91 -14.17 -6.66 -11.85
N SER A 92 -14.59 -7.91 -11.56
CA SER A 92 -15.90 -8.47 -11.89
C SER A 92 -16.96 -8.23 -10.81
N GLY A 93 -16.58 -7.63 -9.68
CA GLY A 93 -17.50 -7.31 -8.58
C GLY A 93 -18.57 -6.33 -8.98
N GLN A 94 -19.70 -6.38 -8.26
CA GLN A 94 -20.76 -5.37 -8.42
C GLN A 94 -20.37 -4.11 -7.66
N PHE A 95 -20.03 -3.07 -8.41
CA PHE A 95 -19.79 -1.76 -7.82
C PHE A 95 -21.12 -1.03 -7.60
N GLY A 96 -21.26 -0.37 -6.46
CA GLY A 96 -22.43 0.49 -6.22
C GLY A 96 -22.52 1.64 -7.24
N PRO A 97 -23.69 2.26 -7.39
CA PRO A 97 -23.93 3.30 -8.42
C PRO A 97 -23.01 4.52 -8.30
N ASP A 98 -22.43 4.75 -7.12
CA ASP A 98 -21.52 5.88 -6.85
C ASP A 98 -20.03 5.46 -6.80
N ALA A 99 -19.72 4.19 -7.01
CA ALA A 99 -18.35 3.70 -6.94
C ALA A 99 -17.57 4.10 -8.20
N SER A 100 -16.75 5.12 -8.09
CA SER A 100 -15.83 5.55 -9.15
C SER A 100 -14.47 5.90 -8.55
N GLY A 101 -13.39 5.60 -9.27
CA GLY A 101 -12.03 5.83 -8.81
C GLY A 101 -11.34 4.58 -8.29
N ALA A 102 -10.46 4.72 -7.31
CA ALA A 102 -9.65 3.60 -6.80
C ALA A 102 -10.47 2.70 -5.87
N VAL A 103 -10.83 1.51 -6.35
CA VAL A 103 -11.56 0.48 -5.61
C VAL A 103 -10.64 -0.45 -4.82
N TRP A 104 -9.37 -0.49 -5.17
CA TRP A 104 -8.31 -1.16 -4.42
C TRP A 104 -6.99 -0.37 -4.54
N LYS A 105 -6.17 -0.41 -3.50
CA LYS A 105 -4.86 0.26 -3.45
C LYS A 105 -3.84 -0.61 -2.74
N LEU A 106 -2.60 -0.59 -3.23
CA LEU A 106 -1.47 -1.21 -2.54
C LEU A 106 -1.20 -0.52 -1.20
N GLN A 107 -1.21 -1.28 -0.10
CA GLN A 107 -1.19 -0.75 1.27
C GLN A 107 0.22 -0.65 1.88
N GLN A 108 1.18 -1.48 1.45
CA GLN A 108 2.51 -1.57 2.05
C GLN A 108 3.19 -0.20 2.15
N SER A 109 3.64 0.18 3.35
CA SER A 109 4.20 1.52 3.59
C SER A 109 5.61 1.66 3.01
N ARG A 110 6.41 0.60 3.02
CA ARG A 110 7.80 0.54 2.53
C ARG A 110 7.93 0.14 1.05
N ARG A 111 6.89 0.36 0.24
CA ARG A 111 6.88 0.01 -1.19
C ARG A 111 7.60 1.04 -2.07
N HIS A 112 8.13 0.59 -3.19
CA HIS A 112 8.70 1.43 -4.26
C HIS A 112 7.71 1.68 -5.41
N LEU A 113 6.64 0.87 -5.48
CA LEU A 113 5.59 0.98 -6.48
C LEU A 113 4.28 1.40 -5.82
N ASP A 114 3.49 2.19 -6.53
CA ASP A 114 2.08 2.36 -6.28
C ASP A 114 1.30 1.53 -7.29
N ALA A 115 0.29 0.80 -6.81
CA ALA A 115 -0.63 0.04 -7.64
C ALA A 115 -2.06 0.29 -7.17
N ASN A 116 -2.97 0.51 -8.12
CA ASN A 116 -4.38 0.72 -7.82
C ASN A 116 -5.24 0.01 -8.85
N ILE A 117 -6.36 -0.55 -8.43
CA ILE A 117 -7.43 -0.93 -9.34
C ILE A 117 -8.42 0.23 -9.37
N ILE A 118 -8.64 0.77 -10.56
CA ILE A 118 -9.54 1.90 -10.82
C ILE A 118 -10.77 1.36 -11.51
N HIS A 119 -11.94 1.79 -11.06
CA HIS A 119 -13.21 1.56 -11.72
C HIS A 119 -13.82 2.86 -12.21
N LEU A 120 -14.27 2.88 -13.44
CA LEU A 120 -15.06 3.95 -14.05
C LEU A 120 -16.45 3.39 -14.34
N GLN A 121 -17.47 4.12 -13.93
CA GLN A 121 -18.87 3.78 -14.18
C GLN A 121 -19.18 3.74 -15.68
N PRO A 122 -20.22 3.00 -16.09
CA PRO A 122 -20.73 3.02 -17.46
C PRO A 122 -20.91 4.45 -17.99
N GLY A 123 -20.36 4.72 -19.18
CA GLY A 123 -20.43 6.03 -19.84
C GLY A 123 -19.63 7.16 -19.18
N SER A 124 -18.87 6.85 -18.12
CA SER A 124 -18.03 7.87 -17.44
C SER A 124 -16.90 8.35 -18.36
N ARG A 125 -16.60 9.66 -18.25
CA ARG A 125 -15.54 10.31 -19.02
C ARG A 125 -14.56 11.01 -18.08
N ILE A 126 -13.29 10.84 -18.35
CA ILE A 126 -12.21 11.65 -17.78
C ILE A 126 -11.74 12.58 -18.89
N GLU A 127 -12.01 13.86 -18.71
CA GLU A 127 -11.69 14.90 -19.69
C GLU A 127 -10.19 14.94 -20.02
N ALA A 128 -9.89 15.49 -21.20
CA ALA A 128 -8.55 15.60 -21.72
C ALA A 128 -7.61 16.34 -20.75
N HIS A 129 -6.57 15.66 -20.30
CA HIS A 129 -5.59 16.20 -19.35
C HIS A 129 -4.18 15.68 -19.66
N ALA A 130 -3.16 16.39 -19.19
CA ALA A 130 -1.81 15.86 -19.17
C ALA A 130 -1.65 14.87 -18.02
N GLY A 131 -1.06 13.72 -18.30
CA GLY A 131 -0.74 12.72 -17.26
C GLY A 131 0.28 13.23 -16.25
N PRO A 132 0.54 12.47 -15.19
CA PRO A 132 1.54 12.79 -14.18
C PRO A 132 2.96 12.80 -14.76
N ASP A 133 3.89 13.38 -14.00
CA ASP A 133 5.33 13.38 -14.36
C ASP A 133 6.02 12.06 -13.96
N LEU A 134 5.41 10.96 -14.36
CA LEU A 134 5.92 9.59 -14.23
C LEU A 134 5.23 8.69 -15.26
N ASP A 135 5.90 7.61 -15.61
CA ASP A 135 5.33 6.60 -16.48
C ASP A 135 4.32 5.76 -15.72
N VAL A 136 3.24 5.38 -16.38
CA VAL A 136 2.18 4.54 -15.81
C VAL A 136 1.94 3.34 -16.71
N LEU A 137 1.95 2.15 -16.15
CA LEU A 137 1.49 0.94 -16.81
C LEU A 137 0.01 0.71 -16.45
N TRP A 138 -0.81 0.45 -17.46
CA TRP A 138 -2.18 -0.01 -17.28
C TRP A 138 -2.35 -1.45 -17.77
N HIS A 139 -3.20 -2.19 -17.06
CA HIS A 139 -3.72 -3.47 -17.50
C HIS A 139 -5.25 -3.45 -17.38
N ILE A 140 -5.93 -3.59 -18.51
CA ILE A 140 -7.40 -3.59 -18.55
C ILE A 140 -7.88 -4.93 -18.03
N LEU A 141 -8.68 -4.91 -16.96
CA LEU A 141 -9.20 -6.08 -16.27
C LEU A 141 -10.61 -6.44 -16.73
N HIS A 142 -11.52 -5.46 -16.80
CA HIS A 142 -12.94 -5.69 -17.10
C HIS A 142 -13.56 -4.48 -17.82
N GLY A 143 -14.64 -4.72 -18.54
CA GLY A 143 -15.36 -3.69 -19.29
C GLY A 143 -14.62 -3.24 -20.55
N TYR A 144 -15.12 -2.18 -21.16
CA TYR A 144 -14.62 -1.64 -22.42
C TYR A 144 -14.55 -0.12 -22.35
N GLY A 145 -13.75 0.47 -23.21
CA GLY A 145 -13.66 1.92 -23.31
C GLY A 145 -12.73 2.38 -24.40
N GLN A 146 -12.45 3.66 -24.40
CA GLN A 146 -11.53 4.30 -25.34
C GLN A 146 -10.58 5.22 -24.60
N LEU A 147 -9.34 5.27 -25.06
CA LEU A 147 -8.34 6.24 -24.64
C LEU A 147 -8.00 7.08 -25.87
N MET A 148 -8.39 8.35 -25.83
CA MET A 148 -8.07 9.32 -26.87
C MET A 148 -6.75 10.00 -26.54
N THR A 149 -5.87 10.04 -27.53
CA THR A 149 -4.58 10.74 -27.49
C THR A 149 -4.64 11.96 -28.44
N GLU A 150 -3.57 12.74 -28.55
CA GLU A 150 -3.51 13.88 -29.47
C GLU A 150 -3.61 13.48 -30.94
N VAL A 151 -3.33 12.22 -31.28
CA VAL A 151 -3.22 11.77 -32.69
C VAL A 151 -4.08 10.53 -33.00
N SER A 152 -4.58 9.83 -31.99
CA SER A 152 -5.29 8.56 -32.21
C SER A 152 -6.22 8.19 -31.06
N THR A 153 -7.12 7.25 -31.31
CA THR A 153 -7.98 6.61 -30.30
C THR A 153 -7.58 5.14 -30.16
N LEU A 154 -7.34 4.71 -28.92
CA LEU A 154 -7.00 3.33 -28.59
C LEU A 154 -8.20 2.65 -27.94
N ALA A 155 -8.61 1.49 -28.48
CA ALA A 155 -9.66 0.69 -27.87
C ALA A 155 -9.14 -0.04 -26.61
N LEU A 156 -9.83 0.18 -25.51
CA LEU A 156 -9.57 -0.46 -24.22
C LEU A 156 -10.50 -1.68 -24.09
N ARG A 157 -9.89 -2.85 -23.84
CA ARG A 157 -10.62 -4.12 -23.62
C ARG A 157 -9.81 -5.04 -22.73
N PRO A 158 -10.45 -5.98 -22.00
CA PRO A 158 -9.77 -6.90 -21.11
C PRO A 158 -8.55 -7.57 -21.73
N GLY A 159 -7.47 -7.69 -20.95
CA GLY A 159 -6.20 -8.26 -21.37
C GLY A 159 -5.24 -7.28 -22.06
N LYS A 160 -5.67 -6.07 -22.42
CA LYS A 160 -4.76 -5.06 -22.99
C LYS A 160 -3.87 -4.48 -21.91
N MET A 161 -2.58 -4.32 -22.24
CA MET A 161 -1.62 -3.57 -21.47
C MET A 161 -1.23 -2.31 -22.23
N LEU A 162 -1.15 -1.19 -21.51
CA LEU A 162 -0.79 0.12 -22.07
C LEU A 162 0.34 0.73 -21.26
N TRP A 163 1.34 1.25 -21.94
CA TRP A 163 2.31 2.15 -21.35
C TRP A 163 1.90 3.59 -21.65
N LEU A 164 1.73 4.37 -20.60
CA LEU A 164 1.39 5.78 -20.65
C LEU A 164 2.62 6.57 -20.23
N PRO A 165 3.36 7.16 -21.18
CA PRO A 165 4.51 7.98 -20.85
C PRO A 165 4.13 9.15 -19.95
N ARG A 166 5.08 9.58 -19.12
CA ARG A 166 4.93 10.78 -18.31
C ARG A 166 4.45 11.96 -19.15
N ARG A 167 3.53 12.76 -18.60
CA ARG A 167 2.95 13.96 -19.23
C ARG A 167 2.20 13.72 -20.53
N SER A 168 2.05 12.47 -21.01
CA SER A 168 1.24 12.20 -22.19
C SER A 168 -0.18 12.71 -22.01
N ARG A 169 -0.69 13.42 -23.02
CA ARG A 169 -2.06 13.94 -23.01
C ARG A 169 -3.04 12.82 -23.34
N ARG A 170 -4.12 12.72 -22.59
CA ARG A 170 -5.10 11.66 -22.74
C ARG A 170 -6.46 12.04 -22.21
N GLU A 171 -7.46 11.46 -22.82
CA GLU A 171 -8.86 11.49 -22.41
C GLU A 171 -9.36 10.03 -22.35
N ILE A 172 -10.26 9.71 -21.44
CA ILE A 172 -10.74 8.34 -21.26
C ILE A 172 -12.25 8.36 -21.26
N GLU A 173 -12.86 7.41 -22.00
CA GLU A 173 -14.28 7.18 -22.01
C GLU A 173 -14.55 5.70 -21.73
N ALA A 174 -15.33 5.42 -20.68
CA ALA A 174 -15.79 4.08 -20.36
C ALA A 174 -17.02 3.72 -21.21
N GLY A 175 -17.10 2.49 -21.66
CA GLY A 175 -18.26 1.97 -22.39
C GLY A 175 -19.45 1.66 -21.47
N ASP A 176 -20.49 1.02 -22.04
CA ASP A 176 -21.76 0.75 -21.36
C ASP A 176 -21.64 -0.24 -20.18
N GLU A 177 -20.58 -1.01 -20.13
CA GLU A 177 -20.27 -1.94 -19.01
C GLU A 177 -19.30 -1.34 -17.97
N GLY A 178 -18.95 -0.05 -18.13
CA GLY A 178 -17.88 0.57 -17.35
C GLY A 178 -16.50 0.13 -17.81
N LEU A 179 -15.48 0.52 -17.05
CA LEU A 179 -14.08 0.17 -17.32
C LEU A 179 -13.33 -0.02 -16.02
N THR A 180 -12.73 -1.19 -15.82
CA THR A 180 -11.90 -1.48 -14.66
C THR A 180 -10.49 -1.85 -15.12
N TYR A 181 -9.50 -1.18 -14.53
CA TYR A 181 -8.10 -1.37 -14.91
C TYR A 181 -7.16 -1.24 -13.71
N LEU A 182 -6.08 -2.01 -13.75
CA LEU A 182 -4.94 -1.87 -12.84
C LEU A 182 -4.02 -0.77 -13.35
N THR A 183 -3.59 0.11 -12.47
CA THR A 183 -2.50 1.06 -12.72
C THR A 183 -1.30 0.69 -11.86
N VAL A 184 -0.10 0.74 -12.43
CA VAL A 184 1.16 0.57 -11.71
C VAL A 184 2.12 1.68 -12.12
N HIS A 185 2.75 2.31 -11.14
CA HIS A 185 3.76 3.33 -11.36
C HIS A 185 4.75 3.42 -10.21
N SER A 186 5.86 4.12 -10.39
CA SER A 186 6.78 4.38 -9.28
C SER A 186 6.09 5.22 -8.20
N ARG A 187 6.34 4.89 -6.93
CA ARG A 187 5.84 5.70 -5.82
C ARG A 187 6.45 7.10 -5.87
N ARG A 188 5.62 8.12 -5.76
CA ARG A 188 6.12 9.49 -5.61
C ARG A 188 6.82 9.63 -4.26
N PRO A 189 8.01 10.24 -4.21
CA PRO A 189 8.60 10.62 -2.92
C PRO A 189 7.59 11.45 -2.14
N GLY A 190 7.33 11.09 -0.89
CA GLY A 190 6.53 11.92 0.01
C GLY A 190 7.15 13.32 0.14
N ILE A 191 6.35 14.32 0.44
CA ILE A 191 6.86 15.67 0.76
C ILE A 191 7.70 15.53 2.03
N THR A 192 9.02 15.59 1.88
CA THR A 192 9.93 15.67 3.02
C THR A 192 9.93 17.13 3.47
N ILE A 193 9.23 17.43 4.56
CA ILE A 193 9.32 18.75 5.22
C ILE A 193 10.69 18.77 5.89
N GLN A 194 11.66 19.46 5.29
CA GLN A 194 12.93 19.73 5.95
C GLN A 194 12.68 20.70 7.11
N PRO A 195 13.16 20.41 8.33
CA PRO A 195 13.08 21.40 9.40
C PRO A 195 13.84 22.65 8.98
N VAL A 196 13.21 23.81 9.11
CA VAL A 196 13.86 25.11 8.87
C VAL A 196 15.01 25.23 9.88
N PRO A 197 16.27 25.46 9.45
CA PRO A 197 17.36 25.69 10.38
C PRO A 197 17.04 26.93 11.22
N GLN A 198 17.03 26.75 12.55
CA GLN A 198 16.91 27.87 13.48
C GLN A 198 18.15 28.74 13.29
N ARG A 199 17.95 29.99 12.86
CA ARG A 199 19.02 31.00 12.88
C ARG A 199 19.36 31.32 14.33
N THR A 200 20.57 31.01 14.72
CA THR A 200 21.23 31.49 15.96
C THR A 200 21.52 32.97 15.83
#